data_c763089e40412f480caee0977872bf2b
#
_entry.id   c763089e40412f480caee0977872bf2b
#
_cell.length_a   1.000
_cell.length_b   1.000
_cell.length_c   1.000
_cell.angle_alpha   90.00
_cell.angle_beta   90.00
_cell.angle_gamma   90.00
#
_symmetry.space_group_name_H-M   'P 1'
#
loop_
_entity.id
_entity.type
_entity.pdbx_description
1 polymer ?
#
loop_
_entity_poly.entity_id
_entity_poly.type
_entity_poly.pdbx_seq_one_letter_code
_entity_poly.pdbx_strand_id
1 'polypeptide(L)'
;MNSAVLLVIKIGLDPTLFEVAGIQITWHGLFTAIGVIVGVGVAATFGRRAGFNEDSIYNVALALVIGGIIGARALYVIENWSQFESKIGDIFAVNTGGISIYGALIGGTVGALAYALVSRLPSISQAADIASMGGIMGMAVGRIGDVINGEHFARSTALPWGVSYTNPNSPSYLRFGGATEVQHPAVGYELLGDLVIFALLVLIYARVRRSGVTFFSWVLLYGALRLGVSFFRLDDIVFLGLRTAQLIAIASMAVAVPAIIYLLRTPPQEERLSRAERRRLTREEGAEGEPSQGS
;
A
#
# COMPACT_ATOMS: atom_id res chain seq x y z
N MET A 1 26.18 1.03 37.81
CA MET A 1 25.48 1.22 36.53
C MET A 1 25.71 -0.02 35.69
N ASN A 2 24.71 -0.89 35.61
CA ASN A 2 24.80 -2.08 34.77
C ASN A 2 24.85 -1.66 33.32
N SER A 3 26.02 -1.83 32.69
CA SER A 3 26.15 -1.73 31.24
C SER A 3 25.42 -2.95 30.64
N ALA A 4 24.10 -2.83 30.47
CA ALA A 4 23.41 -3.72 29.58
C ALA A 4 24.14 -3.62 28.23
N VAL A 5 24.72 -4.73 27.78
CA VAL A 5 25.32 -4.80 26.45
C VAL A 5 24.18 -4.55 25.47
N LEU A 6 24.05 -3.31 25.02
CA LEU A 6 23.08 -2.94 24.02
C LEU A 6 23.51 -3.68 22.72
N LEU A 7 22.72 -4.63 22.31
CA LEU A 7 22.88 -5.30 21.01
C LEU A 7 22.42 -4.35 19.90
N VAL A 8 23.01 -3.16 19.85
CA VAL A 8 22.71 -2.16 18.82
C VAL A 8 23.01 -2.73 17.45
N ILE A 9 22.01 -2.74 16.57
CA ILE A 9 22.15 -3.19 15.19
C ILE A 9 22.84 -2.06 14.41
N LYS A 10 24.08 -2.29 14.01
CA LYS A 10 24.85 -1.31 13.22
C LYS A 10 24.68 -1.57 11.73
N ILE A 11 24.22 -0.57 11.00
CA ILE A 11 24.08 -0.59 9.54
C ILE A 11 25.17 0.28 8.95
N GLY A 12 26.18 -0.37 8.35
CA GLY A 12 27.32 0.30 7.73
C GLY A 12 27.31 0.22 6.19
N LEU A 13 26.24 -0.31 5.59
CA LEU A 13 26.11 -0.39 4.13
C LEU A 13 25.95 1.02 3.54
N ASP A 14 26.57 1.22 2.36
CA ASP A 14 26.32 2.42 1.57
C ASP A 14 24.89 2.38 1.02
N PRO A 15 24.09 3.44 1.14
CA PRO A 15 22.75 3.51 0.54
C PRO A 15 22.76 3.28 -0.98
N THR A 16 23.84 3.69 -1.65
CA THR A 16 24.05 3.46 -3.08
C THR A 16 24.66 2.09 -3.30
N LEU A 17 23.98 1.24 -4.04
CA LEU A 17 24.46 -0.09 -4.40
C LEU A 17 25.56 -0.01 -5.49
N PHE A 18 25.30 0.74 -6.53
CA PHE A 18 26.26 1.08 -7.60
C PHE A 18 25.74 2.25 -8.44
N GLU A 19 26.61 2.83 -9.26
CA GLU A 19 26.30 3.90 -10.19
C GLU A 19 26.61 3.47 -11.63
N VAL A 20 25.67 3.72 -12.55
CA VAL A 20 25.82 3.44 -13.98
C VAL A 20 25.38 4.67 -14.79
N ALA A 21 26.28 5.19 -15.61
CA ALA A 21 26.00 6.33 -16.49
C ALA A 21 25.41 7.56 -15.78
N GLY A 22 25.87 7.84 -14.53
CA GLY A 22 25.37 8.96 -13.72
C GLY A 22 24.04 8.68 -13.01
N ILE A 23 23.51 7.46 -13.11
CA ILE A 23 22.29 7.03 -12.41
C ILE A 23 22.70 6.18 -11.20
N GLN A 24 22.33 6.64 -9.99
CA GLN A 24 22.55 5.90 -8.77
C GLN A 24 21.47 4.84 -8.57
N ILE A 25 21.87 3.58 -8.45
CA ILE A 25 20.99 2.49 -8.05
C ILE A 25 21.16 2.27 -6.55
N THR A 26 20.08 2.50 -5.82
CA THR A 26 20.05 2.36 -4.35
C THR A 26 19.45 1.02 -3.93
N TRP A 27 19.76 0.59 -2.70
CA TRP A 27 19.10 -0.59 -2.11
C TRP A 27 17.59 -0.41 -2.03
N HIS A 28 17.12 0.79 -1.71
CA HIS A 28 15.70 1.14 -1.73
C HIS A 28 15.07 0.86 -3.11
N GLY A 29 15.69 1.36 -4.19
CA GLY A 29 15.20 1.13 -5.55
C GLY A 29 15.19 -0.35 -5.94
N LEU A 30 16.26 -1.09 -5.62
CA LEU A 30 16.35 -2.53 -5.88
C LEU A 30 15.24 -3.31 -5.15
N PHE A 31 15.11 -3.13 -3.83
CA PHE A 31 14.11 -3.85 -3.04
C PHE A 31 12.68 -3.42 -3.36
N THR A 32 12.46 -2.18 -3.79
CA THR A 32 11.17 -1.73 -4.34
C THR A 32 10.82 -2.51 -5.60
N ALA A 33 11.75 -2.65 -6.55
CA ALA A 33 11.53 -3.44 -7.76
C ALA A 33 11.28 -4.93 -7.45
N ILE A 34 12.08 -5.53 -6.56
CA ILE A 34 11.86 -6.91 -6.09
C ILE A 34 10.49 -7.01 -5.39
N GLY A 35 10.11 -6.02 -4.57
CA GLY A 35 8.83 -5.96 -3.89
C GLY A 35 7.65 -5.97 -4.88
N VAL A 36 7.75 -5.20 -5.96
CA VAL A 36 6.74 -5.23 -7.03
C VAL A 36 6.63 -6.63 -7.65
N ILE A 37 7.75 -7.26 -7.99
CA ILE A 37 7.76 -8.62 -8.58
C ILE A 37 7.13 -9.63 -7.61
N VAL A 38 7.54 -9.63 -6.35
CA VAL A 38 7.01 -10.52 -5.32
C VAL A 38 5.52 -10.26 -5.09
N GLY A 39 5.12 -8.98 -4.99
CA GLY A 39 3.72 -8.59 -4.81
C GLY A 39 2.83 -9.05 -5.95
N VAL A 40 3.28 -8.86 -7.20
CA VAL A 40 2.57 -9.35 -8.39
C VAL A 40 2.50 -10.89 -8.40
N GLY A 41 3.58 -11.58 -8.03
CA GLY A 41 3.60 -13.04 -7.91
C GLY A 41 2.61 -13.58 -6.87
N VAL A 42 2.51 -12.91 -5.72
CA VAL A 42 1.51 -13.22 -4.69
C VAL A 42 0.10 -12.97 -5.23
N ALA A 43 -0.16 -11.80 -5.83
CA ALA A 43 -1.45 -11.48 -6.44
C ALA A 43 -1.83 -12.49 -7.53
N ALA A 44 -0.89 -12.89 -8.38
CA ALA A 44 -1.12 -13.91 -9.41
C ALA A 44 -1.47 -15.27 -8.79
N THR A 45 -0.82 -15.66 -7.70
CA THR A 45 -1.10 -16.92 -7.00
C THR A 45 -2.53 -16.96 -6.45
N PHE A 46 -2.98 -15.92 -5.78
CA PHE A 46 -4.33 -15.82 -5.23
C PHE A 46 -5.37 -15.58 -6.32
N GLY A 47 -5.04 -14.77 -7.34
CA GLY A 47 -5.93 -14.45 -8.45
C GLY A 47 -6.27 -15.69 -9.31
N ARG A 48 -5.27 -16.52 -9.63
CA ARG A 48 -5.52 -17.81 -10.32
C ARG A 48 -6.45 -18.73 -9.53
N ARG A 49 -6.25 -18.82 -8.21
CA ARG A 49 -7.14 -19.62 -7.32
C ARG A 49 -8.56 -19.04 -7.25
N ALA A 50 -8.70 -17.76 -7.47
CA ALA A 50 -9.99 -17.06 -7.51
C ALA A 50 -10.65 -17.07 -8.90
N GLY A 51 -10.02 -17.69 -9.91
CA GLY A 51 -10.55 -17.81 -11.26
C GLY A 51 -10.31 -16.60 -12.17
N PHE A 52 -9.43 -15.67 -11.77
CA PHE A 52 -9.01 -14.58 -12.67
C PHE A 52 -8.05 -15.09 -13.75
N ASN A 53 -8.21 -14.54 -14.95
CA ASN A 53 -7.24 -14.74 -16.02
C ASN A 53 -5.90 -14.11 -15.61
N GLU A 54 -4.82 -14.83 -15.86
CA GLU A 54 -3.47 -14.45 -15.48
C GLU A 54 -3.05 -13.14 -16.16
N ASP A 55 -3.35 -12.97 -17.45
CA ASP A 55 -3.10 -11.74 -18.20
C ASP A 55 -3.79 -10.51 -17.57
N SER A 56 -5.01 -10.72 -17.06
CA SER A 56 -5.73 -9.64 -16.39
C SER A 56 -5.02 -9.17 -15.11
N ILE A 57 -4.42 -10.10 -14.37
CA ILE A 57 -3.69 -9.77 -13.14
C ILE A 57 -2.43 -8.96 -13.47
N TYR A 58 -1.64 -9.42 -14.46
CA TYR A 58 -0.45 -8.70 -14.90
C TYR A 58 -0.78 -7.32 -15.49
N ASN A 59 -1.85 -7.23 -16.27
CA ASN A 59 -2.28 -5.96 -16.85
C ASN A 59 -2.79 -4.96 -15.79
N VAL A 60 -3.50 -5.42 -14.75
CA VAL A 60 -3.86 -4.57 -13.60
C VAL A 60 -2.60 -4.07 -12.90
N ALA A 61 -1.63 -4.94 -12.66
CA ALA A 61 -0.36 -4.57 -12.05
C ALA A 61 0.41 -3.57 -12.91
N LEU A 62 0.47 -3.79 -14.21
CA LEU A 62 1.11 -2.88 -15.17
C LEU A 62 0.41 -1.50 -15.18
N ALA A 63 -0.93 -1.49 -15.23
CA ALA A 63 -1.72 -0.26 -15.19
C ALA A 63 -1.53 0.50 -13.86
N LEU A 64 -1.42 -0.22 -12.73
CA LEU A 64 -1.10 0.36 -11.43
C LEU A 64 0.29 1.01 -11.44
N VAL A 65 1.32 0.32 -11.96
CA VAL A 65 2.69 0.84 -12.01
C VAL A 65 2.79 2.04 -12.93
N ILE A 66 2.26 1.95 -14.16
CA ILE A 66 2.28 3.06 -15.12
C ILE A 66 1.50 4.26 -14.57
N GLY A 67 0.28 4.03 -14.08
CA GLY A 67 -0.54 5.06 -13.45
C GLY A 67 0.15 5.69 -12.25
N GLY A 68 0.84 4.87 -11.44
CA GLY A 68 1.63 5.31 -10.30
C GLY A 68 2.77 6.24 -10.69
N ILE A 69 3.56 5.89 -11.70
CA ILE A 69 4.68 6.72 -12.19
C ILE A 69 4.14 8.06 -12.74
N ILE A 70 3.10 8.00 -13.57
CA ILE A 70 2.49 9.21 -14.14
C ILE A 70 1.91 10.10 -13.03
N GLY A 71 1.16 9.51 -12.12
CA GLY A 71 0.54 10.24 -11.01
C GLY A 71 1.56 10.84 -10.05
N ALA A 72 2.64 10.09 -9.73
CA ALA A 72 3.73 10.58 -8.89
C ALA A 72 4.36 11.86 -9.44
N ARG A 73 4.62 11.87 -10.75
CA ARG A 73 5.19 13.06 -11.42
C ARG A 73 4.18 14.17 -11.56
N ALA A 74 2.95 13.86 -11.98
CA ALA A 74 1.90 14.86 -12.17
C ALA A 74 1.60 15.62 -10.87
N LEU A 75 1.44 14.93 -9.74
CA LEU A 75 1.17 15.59 -8.47
C LEU A 75 2.37 16.41 -8.00
N TYR A 76 3.59 15.90 -8.14
CA TYR A 76 4.79 16.67 -7.81
C TYR A 76 4.90 17.97 -8.60
N VAL A 77 4.63 17.93 -9.90
CA VAL A 77 4.62 19.13 -10.76
C VAL A 77 3.55 20.12 -10.31
N ILE A 78 2.35 19.64 -9.96
CA ILE A 78 1.26 20.48 -9.43
C ILE A 78 1.68 21.15 -8.11
N GLU A 79 2.24 20.39 -7.17
CA GLU A 79 2.69 20.89 -5.87
C GLU A 79 3.83 21.90 -5.98
N ASN A 80 4.65 21.82 -7.04
CA ASN A 80 5.83 22.66 -7.26
C ASN A 80 5.75 23.47 -8.55
N TRP A 81 4.58 23.89 -8.98
CA TRP A 81 4.34 24.52 -10.28
C TRP A 81 5.27 25.70 -10.59
N SER A 82 5.59 26.52 -9.60
CA SER A 82 6.51 27.66 -9.75
C SER A 82 7.91 27.29 -10.27
N GLN A 83 8.35 26.04 -10.09
CA GLN A 83 9.63 25.55 -10.64
C GLN A 83 9.54 25.17 -12.11
N PHE A 84 8.35 24.88 -12.61
CA PHE A 84 8.11 24.35 -13.96
C PHE A 84 7.53 25.38 -14.94
N GLU A 85 6.90 26.44 -14.46
CA GLU A 85 6.24 27.46 -15.31
C GLU A 85 7.17 28.10 -16.35
N SER A 86 8.48 28.23 -16.04
CA SER A 86 9.48 28.77 -16.96
C SER A 86 10.18 27.71 -17.81
N LYS A 87 10.03 26.41 -17.50
CA LYS A 87 10.72 25.28 -18.14
C LYS A 87 9.81 24.07 -18.27
N ILE A 88 8.76 24.19 -19.09
CA ILE A 88 7.74 23.14 -19.25
C ILE A 88 8.34 21.78 -19.66
N GLY A 89 9.49 21.77 -20.37
CA GLY A 89 10.21 20.54 -20.75
C GLY A 89 10.65 19.70 -19.54
N ASP A 90 10.97 20.34 -18.42
CA ASP A 90 11.44 19.66 -17.21
C ASP A 90 10.33 18.84 -16.50
N ILE A 91 9.07 19.05 -16.90
CA ILE A 91 7.93 18.22 -16.43
C ILE A 91 8.18 16.73 -16.72
N PHE A 92 8.82 16.40 -17.82
CA PHE A 92 9.08 15.02 -18.23
C PHE A 92 10.42 14.46 -17.70
N ALA A 93 11.25 15.29 -17.07
CA ALA A 93 12.56 14.89 -16.56
C ALA A 93 12.44 14.14 -15.21
N VAL A 94 11.91 12.92 -15.25
CA VAL A 94 11.74 12.06 -14.04
C VAL A 94 13.07 11.55 -13.47
N ASN A 95 14.13 11.55 -14.29
CA ASN A 95 15.47 11.10 -13.89
C ASN A 95 16.19 12.07 -12.95
N THR A 96 15.73 13.31 -12.83
CA THR A 96 16.27 14.33 -11.91
C THR A 96 15.64 14.29 -10.53
N GLY A 97 14.77 13.32 -10.27
CA GLY A 97 13.99 13.23 -9.04
C GLY A 97 12.70 14.04 -9.11
N GLY A 98 12.11 14.31 -7.94
CA GLY A 98 10.84 15.05 -7.83
C GLY A 98 9.62 14.20 -8.20
N ILE A 99 9.23 13.34 -7.27
CA ILE A 99 8.03 12.49 -7.33
C ILE A 99 7.24 12.62 -6.03
N SER A 100 5.91 12.55 -6.11
CA SER A 100 5.01 12.58 -4.96
C SER A 100 4.48 11.18 -4.69
N ILE A 101 4.66 10.68 -3.46
CA ILE A 101 4.13 9.38 -3.04
C ILE A 101 2.59 9.34 -3.10
N TYR A 102 1.94 10.46 -2.78
CA TYR A 102 0.49 10.57 -2.87
C TYR A 102 0.01 10.53 -4.32
N GLY A 103 0.78 11.16 -5.22
CA GLY A 103 0.55 11.07 -6.65
C GLY A 103 0.66 9.64 -7.16
N ALA A 104 1.65 8.88 -6.68
CA ALA A 104 1.80 7.46 -7.02
C ALA A 104 0.60 6.63 -6.57
N LEU A 105 0.12 6.84 -5.34
CA LEU A 105 -1.04 6.11 -4.81
C LEU A 105 -2.32 6.43 -5.59
N ILE A 106 -2.59 7.71 -5.85
CA ILE A 106 -3.77 8.15 -6.60
C ILE A 106 -3.70 7.64 -8.04
N GLY A 107 -2.59 7.91 -8.74
CA GLY A 107 -2.42 7.52 -10.14
C GLY A 107 -2.42 6.02 -10.34
N GLY A 108 -1.77 5.27 -9.46
CA GLY A 108 -1.79 3.81 -9.48
C GLY A 108 -3.19 3.24 -9.27
N THR A 109 -3.92 3.77 -8.28
CA THR A 109 -5.33 3.37 -8.04
C THR A 109 -6.21 3.69 -9.24
N VAL A 110 -6.09 4.90 -9.80
CA VAL A 110 -6.85 5.31 -10.99
C VAL A 110 -6.51 4.42 -12.20
N GLY A 111 -5.23 4.13 -12.43
CA GLY A 111 -4.80 3.25 -13.52
C GLY A 111 -5.35 1.83 -13.38
N ALA A 112 -5.25 1.24 -12.20
CA ALA A 112 -5.78 -0.09 -11.92
C ALA A 112 -7.30 -0.15 -12.06
N LEU A 113 -8.04 0.84 -11.54
CA LEU A 113 -9.49 0.93 -11.67
C LEU A 113 -9.93 1.16 -13.12
N ALA A 114 -9.25 2.04 -13.86
CA ALA A 114 -9.53 2.28 -15.27
C ALA A 114 -9.40 0.98 -16.08
N TYR A 115 -8.29 0.25 -15.89
CA TYR A 115 -8.13 -1.05 -16.53
C TYR A 115 -9.24 -2.03 -16.11
N ALA A 116 -9.54 -2.14 -14.82
CA ALA A 116 -10.55 -3.05 -14.30
C ALA A 116 -11.95 -2.80 -14.90
N LEU A 117 -12.32 -1.52 -15.06
CA LEU A 117 -13.60 -1.11 -15.64
C LEU A 117 -13.64 -1.34 -17.15
N VAL A 118 -12.59 -0.94 -17.89
CA VAL A 118 -12.52 -1.10 -19.36
C VAL A 118 -12.48 -2.58 -19.74
N SER A 119 -11.70 -3.39 -19.02
CA SER A 119 -11.57 -4.84 -19.26
C SER A 119 -12.72 -5.65 -18.66
N ARG A 120 -13.69 -5.00 -18.01
CA ARG A 120 -14.88 -5.63 -17.41
C ARG A 120 -14.52 -6.82 -16.52
N LEU A 121 -13.57 -6.60 -15.57
CA LEU A 121 -13.19 -7.65 -14.63
C LEU A 121 -14.41 -8.23 -13.90
N PRO A 122 -14.45 -9.53 -13.64
CA PRO A 122 -15.61 -10.21 -13.04
C PRO A 122 -16.02 -9.62 -11.68
N SER A 123 -15.04 -9.20 -10.88
CA SER A 123 -15.27 -8.58 -9.57
C SER A 123 -14.12 -7.65 -9.19
N ILE A 124 -14.39 -6.35 -9.13
CA ILE A 124 -13.42 -5.33 -8.70
C ILE A 124 -13.10 -5.49 -7.21
N SER A 125 -14.09 -5.80 -6.38
CA SER A 125 -13.87 -5.99 -4.94
C SER A 125 -13.01 -7.22 -4.63
N GLN A 126 -13.17 -8.31 -5.38
CA GLN A 126 -12.31 -9.48 -5.24
C GLN A 126 -10.89 -9.21 -5.78
N ALA A 127 -10.78 -8.46 -6.89
CA ALA A 127 -9.49 -8.02 -7.40
C ALA A 127 -8.74 -7.12 -6.38
N ALA A 128 -9.46 -6.23 -5.67
CA ALA A 128 -8.91 -5.42 -4.59
C ALA A 128 -8.43 -6.27 -3.40
N ASP A 129 -9.18 -7.31 -3.02
CA ASP A 129 -8.76 -8.27 -1.98
C ASP A 129 -7.43 -8.95 -2.35
N ILE A 130 -7.30 -9.41 -3.59
CA ILE A 130 -6.09 -10.06 -4.11
C ILE A 130 -4.93 -9.05 -4.16
N ALA A 131 -5.18 -7.85 -4.68
CA ALA A 131 -4.19 -6.79 -4.78
C ALA A 131 -3.66 -6.36 -3.41
N SER A 132 -4.50 -6.35 -2.37
CA SER A 132 -4.07 -6.00 -1.01
C SER A 132 -3.08 -7.01 -0.42
N MET A 133 -3.26 -8.31 -0.69
CA MET A 133 -2.30 -9.34 -0.26
C MET A 133 -0.97 -9.23 -1.01
N GLY A 134 -1.01 -8.99 -2.32
CA GLY A 134 0.20 -8.72 -3.10
C GLY A 134 0.89 -7.43 -2.66
N GLY A 135 0.11 -6.36 -2.46
CA GLY A 135 0.62 -5.05 -2.06
C GLY A 135 1.34 -5.08 -0.72
N ILE A 136 0.74 -5.65 0.33
CA ILE A 136 1.37 -5.71 1.66
C ILE A 136 2.66 -6.57 1.67
N MET A 137 2.68 -7.67 0.90
CA MET A 137 3.91 -8.47 0.77
C MET A 137 4.99 -7.71 0.00
N GLY A 138 4.62 -7.01 -1.08
CA GLY A 138 5.54 -6.15 -1.82
C GLY A 138 6.10 -5.02 -0.94
N MET A 139 5.27 -4.41 -0.09
CA MET A 139 5.70 -3.41 0.88
C MET A 139 6.69 -4.00 1.89
N ALA A 140 6.41 -5.17 2.47
CA ALA A 140 7.33 -5.83 3.39
C ALA A 140 8.72 -6.05 2.77
N VAL A 141 8.78 -6.47 1.51
CA VAL A 141 10.05 -6.63 0.78
C VAL A 141 10.73 -5.29 0.54
N GLY A 142 9.99 -4.26 0.14
CA GLY A 142 10.52 -2.89 -0.06
C GLY A 142 11.14 -2.32 1.22
N ARG A 143 10.55 -2.61 2.40
CA ARG A 143 11.08 -2.18 3.70
C ARG A 143 12.51 -2.66 3.99
N ILE A 144 12.95 -3.76 3.39
CA ILE A 144 14.35 -4.21 3.52
C ILE A 144 15.29 -3.14 2.94
N GLY A 145 14.96 -2.59 1.78
CA GLY A 145 15.70 -1.49 1.17
C GLY A 145 15.68 -0.22 2.02
N ASP A 146 14.53 0.13 2.58
CA ASP A 146 14.39 1.29 3.48
C ASP A 146 15.24 1.16 4.75
N VAL A 147 15.31 -0.06 5.33
CA VAL A 147 16.19 -0.33 6.49
C VAL A 147 17.64 -0.10 6.14
N ILE A 148 18.09 -0.53 4.97
CA ILE A 148 19.48 -0.34 4.54
C ILE A 148 19.76 1.13 4.22
N ASN A 149 18.82 1.79 3.56
CA ASN A 149 18.96 3.17 3.10
C ASN A 149 19.05 4.18 4.24
N GLY A 150 18.29 4.00 5.32
CA GLY A 150 18.35 4.85 6.51
C GLY A 150 17.76 6.24 6.33
N GLU A 151 16.78 6.41 5.41
CA GLU A 151 16.12 7.69 5.13
C GLU A 151 14.91 7.98 6.03
N HIS A 152 14.48 6.99 6.80
CA HIS A 152 13.32 7.10 7.69
C HIS A 152 13.75 7.34 9.14
N PHE A 153 13.88 8.60 9.50
CA PHE A 153 14.38 9.02 10.81
C PHE A 153 13.43 8.67 11.94
N ALA A 154 13.97 8.20 13.06
CA ALA A 154 13.22 7.85 14.24
C ALA A 154 13.81 8.45 15.51
N ARG A 155 13.02 8.47 16.58
CA ARG A 155 13.45 8.95 17.88
C ARG A 155 14.55 8.08 18.45
N SER A 156 15.46 8.70 19.22
CA SER A 156 16.50 8.00 19.95
C SER A 156 15.92 6.98 20.93
N THR A 157 16.62 5.88 21.14
CA THR A 157 16.20 4.82 22.05
C THR A 157 17.38 4.19 22.80
N ALA A 158 17.10 3.71 23.99
CA ALA A 158 18.02 2.87 24.77
C ALA A 158 17.65 1.36 24.68
N LEU A 159 16.76 0.99 23.79
CA LEU A 159 16.34 -0.40 23.63
C LEU A 159 17.48 -1.25 23.04
N PRO A 160 17.61 -2.51 23.46
CA PRO A 160 18.73 -3.37 23.02
C PRO A 160 18.69 -3.70 21.52
N TRP A 161 17.56 -3.53 20.86
CA TRP A 161 17.40 -3.70 19.41
C TRP A 161 17.36 -2.38 18.63
N GLY A 162 17.85 -1.30 19.22
CA GLY A 162 18.00 -0.03 18.52
C GLY A 162 18.91 -0.17 17.30
N VAL A 163 18.68 0.65 16.28
CA VAL A 163 19.48 0.70 15.06
C VAL A 163 20.35 1.95 15.03
N SER A 164 21.58 1.82 14.51
CA SER A 164 22.49 2.93 14.30
C SER A 164 23.13 2.84 12.93
N TYR A 165 23.13 3.95 12.20
CA TYR A 165 23.74 4.05 10.88
C TYR A 165 25.14 4.59 11.00
N THR A 166 26.13 3.87 10.44
CA THR A 166 27.55 4.21 10.58
C THR A 166 28.22 4.60 9.26
N ASN A 167 27.53 4.45 8.12
CA ASN A 167 28.03 4.89 6.83
C ASN A 167 27.84 6.41 6.66
N PRO A 168 28.90 7.16 6.30
CA PRO A 168 28.82 8.62 6.11
C PRO A 168 27.82 9.06 5.02
N ASN A 169 27.51 8.20 4.05
CA ASN A 169 26.55 8.49 2.98
C ASN A 169 25.10 8.21 3.39
N SER A 170 24.88 7.57 4.55
CA SER A 170 23.53 7.30 5.02
C SER A 170 22.81 8.59 5.40
N PRO A 171 21.58 8.84 4.90
CA PRO A 171 20.76 9.98 5.28
C PRO A 171 20.60 10.13 6.80
N SER A 172 20.45 9.02 7.53
CA SER A 172 20.34 9.02 8.98
C SER A 172 21.63 9.47 9.66
N TYR A 173 22.80 9.02 9.20
CA TYR A 173 24.09 9.48 9.72
C TYR A 173 24.27 10.99 9.48
N LEU A 174 23.95 11.47 8.28
CA LEU A 174 24.03 12.89 7.94
C LEU A 174 23.05 13.75 8.75
N ARG A 175 21.82 13.26 8.96
CA ARG A 175 20.77 13.94 9.73
C ARG A 175 21.19 14.21 11.16
N PHE A 176 21.93 13.31 11.78
CA PHE A 176 22.44 13.45 13.16
C PHE A 176 23.85 14.04 13.23
N GLY A 177 24.30 14.78 12.21
CA GLY A 177 25.55 15.53 12.21
C GLY A 177 26.81 14.66 12.23
N GLY A 178 26.77 13.46 11.69
CA GLY A 178 27.86 12.50 11.69
C GLY A 178 27.98 11.69 13.00
N ALA A 179 26.99 11.81 13.89
CA ALA A 179 26.92 10.99 15.09
C ALA A 179 26.20 9.67 14.83
N THR A 180 26.70 8.60 15.43
CA THR A 180 26.05 7.27 15.38
C THR A 180 24.93 7.20 16.41
N GLU A 181 23.85 7.97 16.19
CA GLU A 181 22.68 7.98 17.05
C GLU A 181 22.00 6.62 17.04
N VAL A 182 21.65 6.11 18.22
CA VAL A 182 20.85 4.89 18.35
C VAL A 182 19.38 5.26 18.35
N GLN A 183 18.66 4.82 17.34
CA GLN A 183 17.25 5.17 17.13
C GLN A 183 16.34 3.92 17.08
N HIS A 184 15.02 4.13 17.26
CA HIS A 184 14.05 3.08 17.08
C HIS A 184 14.15 2.52 15.64
N PRO A 185 14.16 1.20 15.42
CA PRO A 185 14.08 0.61 14.08
C PRO A 185 12.64 0.72 13.53
N ALA A 186 12.17 1.95 13.33
CA ALA A 186 10.78 2.22 12.94
C ALA A 186 10.39 1.49 11.65
N VAL A 187 11.30 1.45 10.66
CA VAL A 187 11.09 0.69 9.42
C VAL A 187 11.08 -0.82 9.68
N GLY A 188 11.90 -1.30 10.60
CA GLY A 188 11.88 -2.71 11.03
C GLY A 188 10.53 -3.09 11.68
N TYR A 189 9.94 -2.18 12.45
CA TYR A 189 8.58 -2.39 13.00
C TYR A 189 7.54 -2.44 11.89
N GLU A 190 7.64 -1.57 10.87
CA GLU A 190 6.76 -1.61 9.70
C GLU A 190 6.93 -2.93 8.93
N LEU A 191 8.17 -3.38 8.67
CA LEU A 191 8.45 -4.65 7.99
C LEU A 191 7.80 -5.85 8.70
N LEU A 192 8.03 -5.97 10.00
CA LEU A 192 7.44 -7.06 10.79
C LEU A 192 5.92 -6.96 10.85
N GLY A 193 5.39 -5.74 10.99
CA GLY A 193 3.96 -5.46 10.96
C GLY A 193 3.33 -5.84 9.62
N ASP A 194 3.97 -5.51 8.51
CA ASP A 194 3.50 -5.86 7.16
C ASP A 194 3.42 -7.39 6.97
N LEU A 195 4.42 -8.14 7.45
CA LEU A 195 4.40 -9.61 7.43
C LEU A 195 3.26 -10.19 8.29
N VAL A 196 3.04 -9.63 9.48
CA VAL A 196 1.92 -10.03 10.35
C VAL A 196 0.59 -9.72 9.68
N ILE A 197 0.44 -8.54 9.10
CA ILE A 197 -0.76 -8.14 8.36
C ILE A 197 -0.98 -9.10 7.18
N PHE A 198 0.05 -9.42 6.41
CA PHE A 198 -0.06 -10.39 5.32
C PHE A 198 -0.63 -11.74 5.82
N ALA A 199 -0.08 -12.28 6.90
CA ALA A 199 -0.56 -13.54 7.48
C ALA A 199 -2.04 -13.44 7.91
N LEU A 200 -2.43 -12.31 8.55
CA LEU A 200 -3.82 -12.07 8.94
C LEU A 200 -4.74 -11.95 7.73
N LEU A 201 -4.31 -11.26 6.66
CA LEU A 201 -5.11 -11.13 5.44
C LEU A 201 -5.31 -12.48 4.74
N VAL A 202 -4.30 -13.34 4.70
CA VAL A 202 -4.44 -14.72 4.20
C VAL A 202 -5.46 -15.51 5.00
N LEU A 203 -5.45 -15.39 6.34
CA LEU A 203 -6.44 -16.02 7.22
C LEU A 203 -7.85 -15.46 7.00
N ILE A 204 -8.00 -14.14 6.89
CA ILE A 204 -9.28 -13.48 6.63
C ILE A 204 -9.82 -13.92 5.27
N TYR A 205 -9.00 -13.89 4.22
CA TYR A 205 -9.37 -14.31 2.87
C TYR A 205 -9.85 -15.78 2.81
N ALA A 206 -9.20 -16.66 3.58
CA ALA A 206 -9.55 -18.06 3.64
C ALA A 206 -10.86 -18.34 4.42
N ARG A 207 -11.15 -17.53 5.45
CA ARG A 207 -12.30 -17.75 6.35
C ARG A 207 -13.52 -16.91 6.00
N VAL A 208 -13.32 -15.69 5.53
CA VAL A 208 -14.39 -14.73 5.23
C VAL A 208 -14.60 -14.69 3.72
N ARG A 209 -15.53 -15.50 3.22
CA ARG A 209 -15.84 -15.56 1.78
C ARG A 209 -16.73 -14.39 1.33
N ARG A 210 -16.24 -13.16 1.53
CA ARG A 210 -16.94 -11.93 1.16
C ARG A 210 -15.97 -10.97 0.51
N SER A 211 -16.19 -10.69 -0.78
CA SER A 211 -15.35 -9.79 -1.57
C SER A 211 -15.34 -8.39 -0.98
N GLY A 212 -14.16 -7.80 -0.90
CA GLY A 212 -13.89 -6.47 -0.35
C GLY A 212 -13.52 -6.47 1.13
N VAL A 213 -13.82 -7.54 1.90
CA VAL A 213 -13.51 -7.59 3.34
C VAL A 213 -12.00 -7.65 3.56
N THR A 214 -11.26 -8.42 2.77
CA THR A 214 -9.80 -8.51 2.89
C THR A 214 -9.13 -7.17 2.59
N PHE A 215 -9.58 -6.47 1.56
CA PHE A 215 -9.08 -5.14 1.21
C PHE A 215 -9.30 -4.12 2.34
N PHE A 216 -10.52 -4.01 2.85
CA PHE A 216 -10.79 -3.07 3.94
C PHE A 216 -10.12 -3.49 5.26
N SER A 217 -9.91 -4.79 5.48
CA SER A 217 -9.09 -5.28 6.59
C SER A 217 -7.62 -4.87 6.45
N TRP A 218 -7.06 -4.91 5.23
CA TRP A 218 -5.75 -4.37 4.96
C TRP A 218 -5.67 -2.87 5.29
N VAL A 219 -6.62 -2.06 4.80
CA VAL A 219 -6.69 -0.62 5.08
C VAL A 219 -6.74 -0.34 6.58
N LEU A 220 -7.56 -1.11 7.33
CA LEU A 220 -7.69 -0.99 8.77
C LEU A 220 -6.39 -1.36 9.51
N LEU A 221 -5.85 -2.53 9.23
CA LEU A 221 -4.68 -3.07 9.93
C LEU A 221 -3.42 -2.27 9.61
N TYR A 222 -3.22 -1.89 8.34
CA TYR A 222 -2.11 -1.04 7.93
C TYR A 222 -2.25 0.38 8.51
N GLY A 223 -3.46 0.94 8.54
CA GLY A 223 -3.73 2.21 9.21
C GLY A 223 -3.36 2.16 10.69
N ALA A 224 -3.73 1.09 11.39
CA ALA A 224 -3.39 0.90 12.80
C ALA A 224 -1.87 0.76 13.01
N LEU A 225 -1.19 -0.03 12.19
CA LEU A 225 0.27 -0.16 12.22
C LEU A 225 0.95 1.19 11.98
N ARG A 226 0.53 1.90 10.92
CA ARG A 226 1.12 3.19 10.54
C ARG A 226 0.89 4.26 11.60
N LEU A 227 -0.29 4.28 12.22
CA LEU A 227 -0.59 5.15 13.36
C LEU A 227 0.36 4.85 14.53
N GLY A 228 0.54 3.59 14.91
CA GLY A 228 1.41 3.17 16.00
C GLY A 228 2.88 3.51 15.74
N VAL A 229 3.40 3.18 14.55
CA VAL A 229 4.82 3.44 14.21
C VAL A 229 5.11 4.94 14.09
N SER A 230 4.13 5.75 13.68
CA SER A 230 4.32 7.21 13.56
C SER A 230 4.72 7.90 14.85
N PHE A 231 4.44 7.33 16.03
CA PHE A 231 4.89 7.88 17.32
C PHE A 231 6.41 7.75 17.52
N PHE A 232 7.05 6.81 16.85
CA PHE A 232 8.50 6.60 16.90
C PHE A 232 9.25 7.39 15.83
N ARG A 233 8.57 7.89 14.79
CA ARG A 233 9.16 8.63 13.67
C ARG A 233 9.31 10.12 13.97
N LEU A 234 10.27 10.74 13.29
CA LEU A 234 10.53 12.20 13.35
C LEU A 234 9.90 12.94 12.16
N ASP A 235 8.70 12.50 11.73
CA ASP A 235 7.94 13.18 10.69
C ASP A 235 7.37 14.52 11.21
N ASP A 236 7.17 15.50 10.31
CA ASP A 236 6.66 16.82 10.67
C ASP A 236 5.20 16.78 11.14
N ILE A 237 4.89 17.67 12.09
CA ILE A 237 3.54 17.90 12.58
C ILE A 237 2.85 18.87 11.63
N VAL A 238 1.66 18.51 11.13
CA VAL A 238 0.97 19.27 10.11
C VAL A 238 -0.32 19.93 10.64
N PHE A 239 -1.13 19.18 11.38
CA PHE A 239 -2.45 19.67 11.81
C PHE A 239 -2.83 19.09 13.17
N LEU A 240 -3.35 19.93 14.08
CA LEU A 240 -3.79 19.56 15.45
C LEU A 240 -2.78 18.73 16.24
N GLY A 241 -1.49 18.96 16.06
CA GLY A 241 -0.44 18.17 16.72
C GLY A 241 -0.21 16.79 16.11
N LEU A 242 -0.88 16.47 14.99
CA LEU A 242 -0.77 15.21 14.28
C LEU A 242 0.11 15.34 13.04
N ARG A 243 0.77 14.23 12.71
CA ARG A 243 1.55 14.06 11.48
C ARG A 243 0.64 13.66 10.34
N THR A 244 1.06 13.93 9.09
CA THR A 244 0.31 13.53 7.88
C THR A 244 -0.04 12.05 7.88
N ALA A 245 0.92 11.18 8.26
CA ALA A 245 0.69 9.74 8.32
C ALA A 245 -0.39 9.35 9.36
N GLN A 246 -0.48 10.07 10.49
CA GLN A 246 -1.51 9.84 11.50
C GLN A 246 -2.90 10.25 11.02
N LEU A 247 -2.99 11.42 10.36
CA LEU A 247 -4.26 11.90 9.79
C LEU A 247 -4.80 10.94 8.75
N ILE A 248 -3.94 10.48 7.81
CA ILE A 248 -4.33 9.52 6.78
C ILE A 248 -4.73 8.18 7.40
N ALA A 249 -3.98 7.70 8.40
CA ALA A 249 -4.31 6.46 9.09
C ALA A 249 -5.68 6.52 9.77
N ILE A 250 -5.97 7.60 10.51
CA ILE A 250 -7.25 7.80 11.17
C ILE A 250 -8.38 7.87 10.14
N ALA A 251 -8.22 8.67 9.07
CA ALA A 251 -9.21 8.80 8.02
C ALA A 251 -9.48 7.47 7.30
N SER A 252 -8.43 6.72 6.97
CA SER A 252 -8.56 5.41 6.31
C SER A 252 -9.25 4.38 7.20
N MET A 253 -8.92 4.33 8.50
CA MET A 253 -9.60 3.46 9.46
C MET A 253 -11.08 3.84 9.65
N ALA A 254 -11.39 5.15 9.67
CA ALA A 254 -12.76 5.64 9.78
C ALA A 254 -13.63 5.22 8.57
N VAL A 255 -13.03 5.02 7.41
CA VAL A 255 -13.70 4.46 6.22
C VAL A 255 -13.76 2.94 6.27
N ALA A 256 -12.67 2.29 6.66
CA ALA A 256 -12.55 0.84 6.62
C ALA A 256 -13.51 0.13 7.57
N VAL A 257 -13.66 0.64 8.81
CA VAL A 257 -14.54 0.02 9.83
C VAL A 257 -16.01 -0.04 9.37
N PRO A 258 -16.66 1.06 8.96
CA PRO A 258 -18.03 1.00 8.45
C PRO A 258 -18.17 0.12 7.20
N ALA A 259 -17.15 0.16 6.30
CA ALA A 259 -17.15 -0.68 5.10
C ALA A 259 -17.14 -2.18 5.44
N ILE A 260 -16.29 -2.61 6.37
CA ILE A 260 -16.26 -4.01 6.84
C ILE A 260 -17.62 -4.39 7.45
N ILE A 261 -18.16 -3.55 8.34
CA ILE A 261 -19.46 -3.82 8.98
C ILE A 261 -20.56 -3.95 7.93
N TYR A 262 -20.60 -3.04 6.95
CA TYR A 262 -21.56 -3.07 5.85
C TYR A 262 -21.43 -4.37 5.04
N LEU A 263 -20.22 -4.73 4.61
CA LEU A 263 -19.96 -5.94 3.82
C LEU A 263 -20.33 -7.22 4.58
N LEU A 264 -20.06 -7.28 5.88
CA LEU A 264 -20.39 -8.45 6.70
C LEU A 264 -21.90 -8.60 6.93
N ARG A 265 -22.64 -7.50 7.02
CA ARG A 265 -24.10 -7.48 7.22
C ARG A 265 -24.90 -7.68 5.91
N THR A 266 -24.28 -7.35 4.76
CA THR A 266 -24.95 -7.45 3.46
C THR A 266 -24.81 -8.87 2.91
N PRO A 267 -25.90 -9.50 2.41
CA PRO A 267 -25.80 -10.85 1.85
C PRO A 267 -24.84 -10.90 0.64
N PRO A 268 -24.16 -12.05 0.38
CA PRO A 268 -23.31 -12.22 -0.80
C PRO A 268 -24.04 -11.87 -2.10
N GLN A 269 -23.28 -11.47 -3.12
CA GLN A 269 -23.86 -11.02 -4.39
C GLN A 269 -24.69 -12.13 -5.06
N GLU A 270 -24.21 -13.38 -5.02
CA GLU A 270 -24.93 -14.54 -5.55
C GLU A 270 -26.28 -14.74 -4.86
N GLU A 271 -26.33 -14.58 -3.53
CA GLU A 271 -27.57 -14.70 -2.77
C GLU A 271 -28.54 -13.55 -3.08
N ARG A 272 -28.03 -12.37 -3.36
CA ARG A 272 -28.85 -11.22 -3.78
C ARG A 272 -29.48 -11.45 -5.17
N LEU A 273 -28.70 -11.99 -6.11
CA LEU A 273 -29.18 -12.32 -7.45
C LEU A 273 -30.23 -13.40 -7.37
N SER A 274 -29.99 -14.49 -6.63
CA SER A 274 -30.99 -15.56 -6.46
C SER A 274 -32.28 -15.09 -5.79
N ARG A 275 -32.19 -14.19 -4.80
CA ARG A 275 -33.36 -13.57 -4.16
C ARG A 275 -34.11 -12.64 -5.12
N ALA A 276 -33.40 -11.88 -5.96
CA ALA A 276 -34.02 -11.03 -6.97
C ALA A 276 -34.73 -11.86 -8.06
N GLU A 277 -34.10 -12.93 -8.49
CA GLU A 277 -34.67 -13.88 -9.45
C GLU A 277 -35.92 -14.60 -8.90
N ARG A 278 -35.88 -15.09 -7.67
CA ARG A 278 -37.05 -15.63 -6.97
C ARG A 278 -38.19 -14.62 -6.88
N ARG A 279 -37.89 -13.36 -6.54
CA ARG A 279 -38.91 -12.30 -6.48
C ARG A 279 -39.50 -12.00 -7.86
N ARG A 280 -38.69 -12.10 -8.93
CA ARG A 280 -39.17 -11.94 -10.30
C ARG A 280 -40.11 -13.07 -10.68
N LEU A 281 -39.73 -14.33 -10.45
CA LEU A 281 -40.55 -15.50 -10.71
C LEU A 281 -41.87 -15.44 -9.93
N THR A 282 -41.85 -15.11 -8.64
CA THR A 282 -43.07 -14.94 -7.83
C THR A 282 -44.01 -13.84 -8.36
N ARG A 283 -43.46 -12.77 -8.97
CA ARG A 283 -44.28 -11.73 -9.59
C ARG A 283 -44.88 -12.17 -10.92
N GLU A 284 -44.13 -12.93 -11.71
CA GLU A 284 -44.59 -13.49 -12.97
C GLU A 284 -45.74 -14.51 -12.72
N GLU A 285 -45.56 -15.41 -11.75
CA GLU A 285 -46.61 -16.37 -11.32
C GLU A 285 -47.87 -15.67 -10.75
N GLY A 286 -47.66 -14.58 -9.98
CA GLY A 286 -48.80 -13.79 -9.45
C GLY A 286 -49.55 -13.00 -10.51
N ALA A 287 -48.89 -12.60 -11.59
CA ALA A 287 -49.52 -11.91 -12.71
C ALA A 287 -50.28 -12.85 -13.64
N GLU A 288 -49.86 -14.12 -13.76
CA GLU A 288 -50.55 -15.14 -14.53
C GLU A 288 -51.75 -15.75 -13.77
N GLY A 289 -51.81 -15.60 -12.45
CA GLY A 289 -52.87 -16.13 -11.59
C GLY A 289 -54.08 -15.21 -11.39
N GLU A 290 -54.12 -13.98 -11.94
CA GLU A 290 -55.32 -13.15 -11.94
C GLU A 290 -56.29 -13.61 -13.05
N PRO A 291 -57.45 -14.24 -12.70
CA PRO A 291 -58.43 -14.60 -13.73
C PRO A 291 -58.94 -13.32 -14.37
N SER A 292 -58.83 -13.26 -15.70
CA SER A 292 -59.46 -12.21 -16.50
C SER A 292 -60.95 -12.20 -16.14
N GLN A 293 -61.38 -11.29 -15.30
CA GLN A 293 -62.78 -10.95 -15.14
C GLN A 293 -63.23 -10.29 -16.45
N GLY A 294 -63.57 -11.14 -17.40
CA GLY A 294 -64.21 -10.78 -18.66
C GLY A 294 -65.63 -10.33 -18.41
N SER A 295 -65.92 -9.23 -18.97
CA SER A 295 -67.23 -8.58 -19.21
C SER A 295 -68.27 -9.51 -19.75
#